data_12d5975651e80fd0222e826640491b75
#
_entry.id   12d5975651e80fd0222e826640491b75
#
_cell.length_a   1.000
_cell.length_b   1.000
_cell.length_c   1.000
_cell.angle_alpha   90.00
_cell.angle_beta   90.00
_cell.angle_gamma   90.00
#
_symmetry.space_group_name_H-M   'P 1'
#
loop_
_entity.id
_entity.type
_entity.pdbx_description
1 polymer ?
#
loop_
_entity_poly.entity_id
_entity_poly.type
_entity_poly.pdbx_seq_one_letter_code
_entity_poly.pdbx_strand_id
1 'polypeptide(L)'
;MNLLRLCMFLLVSMLSAQASAQIDTLQTESDTIVCEDTIISLENTVAGSKEVLEETVETIDDNALQVQVKGFLDTYHAVRTEGKADWMASRTRARGELKLEKGAASLFVSLNAIYNGILKERTGLELREAYLAYAKGNLDLRVGRQIVVWGVADALRLTDCVSPFDYTEFLAQDYDDIRIPVNALRAKYTMGTVTLEAVCNPVADFFILPTDERNPWAIRLSSSPLPYTIDLESGKPEKRLKNMEFGGRITVNLSGVDFSVSALRTWNKQPAFCPELSANGKSLRIVGKYHRMTMLGADCSLPIGKFVVRAEIADYIGEAQSVGLGQNTVQRNSLNALAGLDWYPGNDWNVSLQYCHKYTSGNLDGLSAYRNAGLATARLAKELLRNTLKLSTFAYIDVTNGGIFNRFSASYSLNDQIELTAGYDYFHADKGKFQMYSKNSEAWVKMKYSF
;
A
#
# COMPACT_ATOMS: atom_id res chain seq x y z
N MET A 1 -25.22 26.14 -8.29
CA MET A 1 -25.29 24.77 -7.71
C MET A 1 -24.36 23.92 -8.55
N ASN A 2 -23.19 23.59 -7.99
CA ASN A 2 -22.07 23.05 -8.78
C ASN A 2 -22.37 21.63 -9.29
N LEU A 3 -21.99 21.34 -10.54
CA LEU A 3 -22.14 20.07 -11.22
C LEU A 3 -21.68 18.86 -10.35
N LEU A 4 -20.68 19.07 -9.51
CA LEU A 4 -20.16 18.08 -8.56
C LEU A 4 -21.19 17.69 -7.46
N ARG A 5 -22.00 18.66 -6.97
CA ARG A 5 -23.09 18.39 -6.01
C ARG A 5 -24.25 17.65 -6.68
N LEU A 6 -24.48 17.93 -7.97
CA LEU A 6 -25.50 17.23 -8.76
C LEU A 6 -25.09 15.79 -9.04
N CYS A 7 -23.82 15.55 -9.39
CA CYS A 7 -23.27 14.19 -9.59
C CYS A 7 -23.26 13.37 -8.29
N MET A 8 -22.91 13.97 -7.14
CA MET A 8 -23.01 13.30 -5.85
C MET A 8 -24.47 12.96 -5.48
N PHE A 9 -25.40 13.87 -5.76
CA PHE A 9 -26.82 13.65 -5.47
C PHE A 9 -27.43 12.57 -6.38
N LEU A 10 -27.02 12.53 -7.67
CA LEU A 10 -27.43 11.49 -8.61
C LEU A 10 -26.82 10.12 -8.28
N LEU A 11 -25.57 10.08 -7.83
CA LEU A 11 -24.92 8.83 -7.39
C LEU A 11 -25.61 8.27 -6.14
N VAL A 12 -25.91 9.12 -5.16
CA VAL A 12 -26.65 8.74 -3.93
C VAL A 12 -28.09 8.33 -4.24
N SER A 13 -28.77 9.00 -5.17
CA SER A 13 -30.15 8.66 -5.56
C SER A 13 -30.23 7.38 -6.40
N MET A 14 -29.25 7.08 -7.25
CA MET A 14 -29.18 5.80 -7.97
C MET A 14 -28.89 4.62 -7.04
N LEU A 15 -28.04 4.82 -6.02
CA LEU A 15 -27.74 3.80 -5.02
C LEU A 15 -28.93 3.54 -4.08
N SER A 16 -29.73 4.56 -3.74
CA SER A 16 -30.94 4.39 -2.91
C SER A 16 -32.08 3.70 -3.66
N ALA A 17 -32.18 3.85 -4.98
CA ALA A 17 -33.20 3.19 -5.79
C ALA A 17 -32.93 1.68 -5.99
N GLN A 18 -31.66 1.25 -5.99
CA GLN A 18 -31.29 -0.18 -6.05
C GLN A 18 -31.40 -0.86 -4.68
N ALA A 19 -31.11 -0.15 -3.58
CA ALA A 19 -31.26 -0.71 -2.22
C ALA A 19 -32.71 -1.05 -1.86
N SER A 20 -33.71 -0.36 -2.44
CA SER A 20 -35.12 -0.65 -2.19
C SER A 20 -35.68 -1.85 -2.96
N ALA A 21 -34.94 -2.35 -3.97
CA ALA A 21 -35.35 -3.50 -4.79
C ALA A 21 -34.77 -4.85 -4.33
N GLN A 22 -33.84 -4.86 -3.34
CA GLN A 22 -33.16 -6.06 -2.86
C GLN A 22 -33.44 -6.46 -1.41
N ILE A 23 -34.37 -5.79 -0.72
CA ILE A 23 -34.67 -6.07 0.69
C ILE A 23 -35.48 -7.35 0.91
N ASP A 24 -36.03 -8.00 -0.14
CA ASP A 24 -36.90 -9.17 0.01
C ASP A 24 -36.25 -10.56 -0.21
N THR A 25 -34.97 -10.63 -0.48
CA THR A 25 -34.28 -11.94 -0.54
C THR A 25 -32.83 -11.77 -0.17
N LEU A 26 -32.46 -12.06 1.04
CA LEU A 26 -31.19 -12.71 1.46
C LEU A 26 -31.01 -12.57 2.98
N GLN A 27 -31.57 -13.53 3.70
CA GLN A 27 -30.99 -13.94 4.98
C GLN A 27 -29.95 -15.02 4.68
N THR A 28 -28.83 -14.94 5.38
CA THR A 28 -27.70 -15.87 5.50
C THR A 28 -26.68 -15.86 4.35
N GLU A 29 -25.52 -15.22 4.61
CA GLU A 29 -24.24 -15.91 4.54
C GLU A 29 -23.12 -15.03 5.10
N SER A 30 -22.27 -15.65 5.89
CA SER A 30 -21.19 -15.08 6.70
C SER A 30 -19.99 -14.63 5.87
N ASP A 31 -19.40 -13.54 6.33
CA ASP A 31 -18.18 -12.93 5.83
C ASP A 31 -16.99 -13.88 5.70
N THR A 32 -16.46 -13.98 4.50
CA THR A 32 -15.08 -14.41 4.28
C THR A 32 -14.34 -13.29 3.58
N ILE A 33 -13.47 -12.61 4.31
CA ILE A 33 -12.45 -11.74 3.72
C ILE A 33 -11.49 -12.64 2.96
N VAL A 34 -11.62 -12.68 1.65
CA VAL A 34 -10.68 -13.37 0.78
C VAL A 34 -9.51 -12.45 0.52
N CYS A 35 -8.44 -12.63 1.30
CA CYS A 35 -7.10 -12.34 0.78
C CYS A 35 -6.83 -13.40 -0.28
N GLU A 36 -6.77 -13.03 -1.55
CA GLU A 36 -6.29 -13.93 -2.60
C GLU A 36 -4.86 -14.34 -2.27
N ASP A 37 -4.73 -15.58 -1.87
CA ASP A 37 -3.66 -16.55 -1.91
C ASP A 37 -3.53 -17.30 -0.57
N THR A 38 -4.47 -18.18 -0.24
CA THR A 38 -4.20 -19.43 0.49
C THR A 38 -5.51 -20.23 0.63
N ILE A 39 -5.71 -21.23 -0.20
CA ILE A 39 -6.71 -22.27 0.02
C ILE A 39 -6.07 -23.33 0.93
N ILE A 40 -6.51 -23.41 2.17
CA ILE A 40 -6.27 -24.59 3.01
C ILE A 40 -7.60 -25.34 3.10
N SER A 41 -7.65 -26.48 2.41
CA SER A 41 -8.74 -27.47 2.56
C SER A 41 -8.55 -28.22 3.89
N LEU A 42 -9.50 -28.10 4.80
CA LEU A 42 -9.65 -28.99 5.94
C LEU A 42 -10.78 -29.97 5.63
N GLU A 43 -10.41 -31.18 5.23
CA GLU A 43 -11.32 -32.34 5.27
C GLU A 43 -11.49 -32.78 6.72
N ASN A 44 -12.69 -32.66 7.26
CA ASN A 44 -13.09 -33.38 8.46
C ASN A 44 -14.19 -34.39 8.10
N THR A 45 -13.80 -35.63 8.13
CA THR A 45 -14.67 -36.80 8.03
C THR A 45 -15.52 -36.95 9.30
N VAL A 46 -16.82 -36.84 9.20
CA VAL A 46 -17.75 -37.49 10.15
C VAL A 46 -18.85 -38.22 9.36
N ALA A 47 -18.86 -39.52 9.54
CA ALA A 47 -19.85 -40.40 8.96
C ALA A 47 -21.19 -40.30 9.71
N GLY A 48 -22.28 -40.31 8.95
CA GLY A 48 -23.59 -40.82 9.40
C GLY A 48 -24.75 -39.86 9.30
N SER A 49 -25.49 -39.99 8.23
CA SER A 49 -26.91 -40.29 8.04
C SER A 49 -27.41 -39.73 6.71
N LYS A 50 -27.89 -40.63 5.87
CA LYS A 50 -28.54 -40.32 4.59
C LYS A 50 -29.90 -39.68 4.87
N GLU A 51 -30.08 -38.42 4.53
CA GLU A 51 -31.33 -37.89 4.00
C GLU A 51 -31.04 -37.24 2.66
N VAL A 52 -31.69 -37.76 1.62
CA VAL A 52 -31.60 -37.23 0.27
C VAL A 52 -32.43 -35.97 0.23
N LEU A 53 -31.78 -34.82 0.36
CA LEU A 53 -32.26 -33.55 -0.12
C LEU A 53 -31.73 -33.42 -1.56
N GLU A 54 -32.60 -33.53 -2.56
CA GLU A 54 -32.31 -33.03 -3.90
C GLU A 54 -32.13 -31.51 -3.82
N GLU A 55 -30.91 -31.07 -3.54
CA GLU A 55 -30.48 -29.71 -3.86
C GLU A 55 -30.52 -29.58 -5.37
N THR A 56 -31.41 -28.76 -5.88
CA THR A 56 -31.31 -28.21 -7.23
C THR A 56 -30.01 -27.42 -7.29
N VAL A 57 -28.95 -28.07 -7.77
CA VAL A 57 -27.73 -27.38 -8.20
C VAL A 57 -28.15 -26.50 -9.37
N GLU A 58 -28.43 -25.23 -9.11
CA GLU A 58 -28.46 -24.22 -10.17
C GLU A 58 -27.11 -24.28 -10.87
N THR A 59 -27.06 -24.87 -12.04
CA THR A 59 -25.89 -24.81 -12.92
C THR A 59 -25.70 -23.34 -13.26
N ILE A 60 -24.77 -22.68 -12.58
CA ILE A 60 -24.33 -21.34 -12.96
C ILE A 60 -23.85 -21.46 -14.40
N ASP A 61 -24.53 -20.80 -15.31
CA ASP A 61 -24.11 -20.73 -16.72
C ASP A 61 -22.81 -19.91 -16.73
N ASP A 62 -21.67 -20.60 -16.84
CA ASP A 62 -20.31 -19.97 -16.92
C ASP A 62 -20.21 -18.94 -18.05
N ASN A 63 -21.19 -18.86 -18.92
CA ASN A 63 -21.25 -17.93 -20.04
C ASN A 63 -22.18 -16.71 -19.77
N ALA A 64 -22.89 -16.69 -18.64
CA ALA A 64 -23.67 -15.52 -18.22
C ALA A 64 -22.76 -14.38 -17.74
N LEU A 65 -23.12 -13.15 -18.08
CA LEU A 65 -22.41 -11.97 -17.56
C LEU A 65 -22.71 -11.82 -16.07
N GLN A 66 -21.66 -11.94 -15.25
CA GLN A 66 -21.74 -11.64 -13.82
C GLN A 66 -21.32 -10.20 -13.57
N VAL A 67 -22.07 -9.47 -12.75
CA VAL A 67 -21.83 -8.07 -12.40
C VAL A 67 -21.73 -7.98 -10.89
N GLN A 68 -20.59 -7.50 -10.38
CA GLN A 68 -20.40 -7.23 -8.97
C GLN A 68 -20.14 -5.75 -8.80
N VAL A 69 -20.87 -5.11 -7.88
CA VAL A 69 -20.68 -3.71 -7.50
C VAL A 69 -20.44 -3.68 -5.99
N LYS A 70 -19.35 -3.06 -5.59
CA LYS A 70 -18.98 -2.84 -4.18
C LYS A 70 -18.55 -1.40 -4.01
N GLY A 71 -18.58 -0.93 -2.79
CA GLY A 71 -18.08 0.41 -2.54
C GLY A 71 -18.11 0.78 -1.07
N PHE A 72 -17.58 1.96 -0.81
CA PHE A 72 -17.65 2.55 0.52
C PHE A 72 -17.65 4.08 0.46
N LEU A 73 -18.14 4.67 1.53
CA LEU A 73 -17.97 6.09 1.85
C LEU A 73 -17.18 6.17 3.15
N ASP A 74 -16.03 6.84 3.14
CA ASP A 74 -15.27 7.11 4.37
C ASP A 74 -15.06 8.61 4.59
N THR A 75 -14.94 8.98 5.86
CA THR A 75 -14.49 10.32 6.26
C THR A 75 -13.39 10.15 7.30
N TYR A 76 -12.29 10.91 7.13
CA TYR A 76 -11.12 10.87 8.00
C TYR A 76 -10.73 12.29 8.40
N HIS A 77 -10.61 12.52 9.69
CA HIS A 77 -10.26 13.82 10.26
C HIS A 77 -9.20 13.64 11.32
N ALA A 78 -8.13 14.44 11.25
CA ALA A 78 -7.02 14.42 12.20
C ALA A 78 -6.65 15.82 12.64
N VAL A 79 -6.30 15.97 13.91
CA VAL A 79 -5.88 17.23 14.54
C VAL A 79 -4.56 17.00 15.26
N ARG A 80 -3.62 17.90 15.04
CA ARG A 80 -2.34 17.90 15.74
C ARG A 80 -2.55 18.09 17.24
N THR A 81 -1.85 17.29 18.04
CA THR A 81 -1.96 17.35 19.50
C THR A 81 -0.85 18.20 20.13
N GLU A 82 0.18 18.55 19.36
CA GLU A 82 1.29 19.38 19.80
C GLU A 82 1.23 20.76 19.12
N GLY A 83 1.43 21.82 19.89
CA GLY A 83 1.51 23.19 19.37
C GLY A 83 0.14 23.82 19.07
N LYS A 84 -0.14 24.11 17.78
CA LYS A 84 -1.28 24.96 17.38
C LYS A 84 -2.65 24.25 17.30
N ALA A 85 -2.70 22.93 17.48
CA ALA A 85 -3.91 22.10 17.29
C ALA A 85 -4.57 22.36 15.91
N ASP A 86 -3.75 22.45 14.86
CA ASP A 86 -4.20 22.63 13.48
C ASP A 86 -4.64 21.30 12.85
N TRP A 87 -5.42 21.40 11.78
CA TRP A 87 -5.87 20.23 11.03
C TRP A 87 -4.70 19.54 10.33
N MET A 88 -4.53 18.25 10.59
CA MET A 88 -3.54 17.39 9.94
C MET A 88 -4.09 16.65 8.73
N ALA A 89 -5.37 16.28 8.79
CA ALA A 89 -6.12 15.70 7.68
C ALA A 89 -7.60 16.08 7.80
N SER A 90 -8.26 16.27 6.66
CA SER A 90 -9.72 16.42 6.56
C SER A 90 -10.14 15.93 5.19
N ARG A 91 -10.62 14.69 5.11
CA ARG A 91 -10.93 14.03 3.84
C ARG A 91 -12.24 13.26 3.95
N THR A 92 -13.06 13.34 2.90
CA THR A 92 -14.19 12.45 2.66
C THR A 92 -14.00 11.81 1.30
N ARG A 93 -14.17 10.50 1.22
CA ARG A 93 -13.96 9.72 0.00
C ARG A 93 -15.10 8.74 -0.20
N ALA A 94 -15.62 8.67 -1.42
CA ALA A 94 -16.44 7.58 -1.90
C ALA A 94 -15.62 6.75 -2.88
N ARG A 95 -15.59 5.43 -2.69
CA ARG A 95 -15.01 4.49 -3.65
C ARG A 95 -16.12 3.62 -4.22
N GLY A 96 -16.16 3.49 -5.54
CA GLY A 96 -17.01 2.53 -6.25
C GLY A 96 -16.14 1.57 -7.05
N GLU A 97 -16.45 0.28 -6.97
CA GLU A 97 -15.76 -0.81 -7.66
C GLU A 97 -16.76 -1.60 -8.46
N LEU A 98 -16.47 -1.80 -9.75
CA LEU A 98 -17.26 -2.59 -10.68
C LEU A 98 -16.38 -3.73 -11.19
N LYS A 99 -16.86 -4.96 -11.04
CA LYS A 99 -16.27 -6.14 -11.66
C LYS A 99 -17.31 -6.78 -12.60
N LEU A 100 -16.94 -6.94 -13.85
CA LEU A 100 -17.71 -7.64 -14.86
C LEU A 100 -16.97 -8.92 -15.25
N GLU A 101 -17.63 -10.08 -15.19
CA GLU A 101 -17.02 -11.38 -15.52
C GLU A 101 -17.90 -12.11 -16.53
N LYS A 102 -17.24 -12.67 -17.56
CA LYS A 102 -17.87 -13.54 -18.53
C LYS A 102 -16.91 -14.61 -19.02
N GLY A 103 -17.15 -15.86 -18.62
CA GLY A 103 -16.24 -16.97 -18.87
C GLY A 103 -14.84 -16.68 -18.32
N ALA A 104 -13.83 -16.75 -19.17
CA ALA A 104 -12.43 -16.51 -18.77
C ALA A 104 -12.02 -15.03 -18.72
N ALA A 105 -12.86 -14.12 -19.16
CA ALA A 105 -12.54 -12.69 -19.24
C ALA A 105 -13.22 -11.88 -18.13
N SER A 106 -12.51 -10.91 -17.56
CA SER A 106 -13.09 -9.95 -16.63
C SER A 106 -12.59 -8.54 -16.86
N LEU A 107 -13.43 -7.57 -16.49
CA LEU A 107 -13.08 -6.15 -16.41
C LEU A 107 -13.25 -5.70 -14.96
N PHE A 108 -12.23 -5.05 -14.41
CA PHE A 108 -12.30 -4.42 -13.10
C PHE A 108 -12.08 -2.91 -13.23
N VAL A 109 -12.90 -2.12 -12.55
CA VAL A 109 -12.76 -0.65 -12.49
C VAL A 109 -13.00 -0.21 -11.05
N SER A 110 -12.09 0.58 -10.48
CA SER A 110 -12.21 1.21 -9.17
C SER A 110 -11.99 2.72 -9.29
N LEU A 111 -12.95 3.50 -8.81
CA LEU A 111 -12.98 4.97 -8.87
C LEU A 111 -13.11 5.55 -7.47
N ASN A 112 -12.33 6.58 -7.18
CA ASN A 112 -12.48 7.41 -5.99
C ASN A 112 -13.10 8.78 -6.36
N ALA A 113 -14.07 9.22 -5.56
CA ALA A 113 -14.49 10.62 -5.50
C ALA A 113 -14.01 11.17 -4.15
N ILE A 114 -13.12 12.16 -4.17
CA ILE A 114 -12.43 12.67 -2.99
C ILE A 114 -12.80 14.13 -2.77
N TYR A 115 -13.14 14.49 -1.54
CA TYR A 115 -13.14 15.85 -1.05
C TYR A 115 -12.03 15.99 -0.01
N ASN A 116 -11.09 16.94 -0.24
CA ASN A 116 -10.01 17.23 0.71
C ASN A 116 -10.14 18.67 1.18
N GLY A 117 -10.34 18.86 2.50
CA GLY A 117 -10.55 20.17 3.10
C GLY A 117 -9.27 21.00 3.26
N ILE A 118 -8.08 20.37 3.22
CA ILE A 118 -6.76 21.01 3.36
C ILE A 118 -6.15 21.24 1.99
N LEU A 119 -6.00 20.19 1.20
CA LEU A 119 -5.39 20.20 -0.13
C LEU A 119 -6.51 20.18 -1.19
N LYS A 120 -7.02 21.35 -1.55
CA LYS A 120 -8.18 21.47 -2.45
C LYS A 120 -7.92 20.88 -3.84
N GLU A 121 -6.69 20.88 -4.31
CA GLU A 121 -6.23 20.27 -5.56
C GLU A 121 -6.34 18.74 -5.56
N ARG A 122 -6.46 18.11 -4.39
CA ARG A 122 -6.75 16.68 -4.24
C ARG A 122 -8.25 16.38 -4.25
N THR A 123 -9.11 17.41 -4.35
CA THR A 123 -10.55 17.23 -4.50
C THR A 123 -10.90 16.94 -5.95
N GLY A 124 -11.54 15.80 -6.20
CA GLY A 124 -11.93 15.40 -7.55
C GLY A 124 -12.22 13.92 -7.68
N LEU A 125 -12.28 13.48 -8.95
CA LEU A 125 -12.40 12.07 -9.31
C LEU A 125 -11.02 11.50 -9.64
N GLU A 126 -10.72 10.33 -9.11
CA GLU A 126 -9.49 9.60 -9.34
C GLU A 126 -9.80 8.20 -9.86
N LEU A 127 -9.23 7.82 -11.01
CA LEU A 127 -9.22 6.45 -11.46
C LEU A 127 -8.16 5.69 -10.66
N ARG A 128 -8.60 4.83 -9.72
CA ARG A 128 -7.69 4.01 -8.94
C ARG A 128 -7.18 2.85 -9.77
N GLU A 129 -8.05 1.96 -10.20
CA GLU A 129 -7.69 0.82 -11.03
C GLU A 129 -8.65 0.67 -12.20
N ALA A 130 -8.14 0.23 -13.35
CA ALA A 130 -8.92 -0.17 -14.51
C ALA A 130 -8.12 -1.15 -15.35
N TYR A 131 -8.49 -2.43 -15.33
CA TYR A 131 -7.79 -3.46 -16.10
C TYR A 131 -8.73 -4.52 -16.64
N LEU A 132 -8.32 -5.10 -17.77
CA LEU A 132 -8.87 -6.31 -18.32
C LEU A 132 -8.05 -7.50 -17.80
N ALA A 133 -8.72 -8.57 -17.40
CA ALA A 133 -8.07 -9.82 -17.03
C ALA A 133 -8.63 -10.98 -17.88
N TYR A 134 -7.78 -11.96 -18.11
CA TYR A 134 -8.12 -13.22 -18.78
C TYR A 134 -7.48 -14.37 -18.01
N ALA A 135 -8.30 -15.22 -17.42
CA ALA A 135 -7.86 -16.37 -16.64
C ALA A 135 -8.45 -17.66 -17.22
N LYS A 136 -7.59 -18.53 -17.75
CA LYS A 136 -8.02 -19.84 -18.29
C LYS A 136 -6.96 -20.91 -18.06
N GLY A 137 -7.36 -21.99 -17.39
CA GLY A 137 -6.42 -23.05 -17.01
C GLY A 137 -5.31 -22.50 -16.12
N ASN A 138 -4.07 -22.64 -16.55
CA ASN A 138 -2.88 -22.23 -15.80
C ASN A 138 -2.45 -20.77 -16.06
N LEU A 139 -3.12 -20.06 -16.97
CA LEU A 139 -2.74 -18.73 -17.42
C LEU A 139 -3.65 -17.65 -16.80
N ASP A 140 -3.07 -16.61 -16.17
CA ASP A 140 -3.73 -15.36 -15.75
C ASP A 140 -3.00 -14.20 -16.42
N LEU A 141 -3.69 -13.40 -17.20
CA LEU A 141 -3.20 -12.19 -17.86
C LEU A 141 -4.00 -11.00 -17.37
N ARG A 142 -3.30 -9.91 -17.02
CA ARG A 142 -3.94 -8.63 -16.68
C ARG A 142 -3.27 -7.49 -17.45
N VAL A 143 -4.05 -6.61 -18.05
CA VAL A 143 -3.56 -5.45 -18.78
C VAL A 143 -4.36 -4.22 -18.40
N GLY A 144 -3.67 -3.16 -18.00
CA GLY A 144 -4.26 -1.89 -17.61
C GLY A 144 -3.67 -1.35 -16.32
N ARG A 145 -4.40 -0.39 -15.71
CA ARG A 145 -4.02 0.26 -14.46
C ARG A 145 -4.34 -0.63 -13.27
N GLN A 146 -3.32 -1.14 -12.60
CA GLN A 146 -3.44 -2.14 -11.54
C GLN A 146 -2.38 -1.96 -10.46
N ILE A 147 -2.67 -2.42 -9.25
CA ILE A 147 -1.70 -2.52 -8.17
C ILE A 147 -1.00 -3.88 -8.26
N VAL A 148 0.34 -3.88 -8.24
CA VAL A 148 1.16 -5.09 -8.22
C VAL A 148 1.98 -5.10 -6.92
N VAL A 149 1.83 -6.15 -6.14
CA VAL A 149 2.50 -6.33 -4.84
C VAL A 149 3.39 -7.56 -4.88
N TRP A 150 4.65 -7.41 -4.46
CA TRP A 150 5.61 -8.50 -4.28
C TRP A 150 6.13 -8.50 -2.84
N GLY A 151 6.70 -9.62 -2.40
CA GLY A 151 7.26 -9.76 -1.06
C GLY A 151 6.25 -10.20 0.00
N VAL A 152 6.75 -10.46 1.20
CA VAL A 152 6.00 -10.97 2.36
C VAL A 152 6.12 -10.07 3.60
N ALA A 153 6.89 -8.97 3.51
CA ALA A 153 7.08 -8.01 4.60
C ALA A 153 5.78 -7.22 4.85
N ASP A 154 5.41 -7.05 6.12
CA ASP A 154 4.27 -6.24 6.53
C ASP A 154 4.73 -4.78 6.77
N ALA A 155 4.11 -3.85 6.06
CA ALA A 155 4.39 -2.42 6.13
C ALA A 155 5.84 -1.99 5.79
N LEU A 156 6.69 -2.91 5.32
CA LEU A 156 8.04 -2.65 4.80
C LEU A 156 8.12 -3.04 3.33
N ARG A 157 9.07 -2.48 2.62
CA ARG A 157 9.25 -2.74 1.18
C ARG A 157 10.69 -3.11 0.90
N LEU A 158 10.92 -4.37 0.56
CA LEU A 158 12.21 -4.84 0.10
C LEU A 158 12.10 -5.30 -1.36
N THR A 159 11.31 -6.32 -1.65
CA THR A 159 11.07 -6.80 -3.02
C THR A 159 9.86 -6.13 -3.68
N ASP A 160 8.97 -5.48 -2.92
CA ASP A 160 7.78 -4.76 -3.40
C ASP A 160 8.16 -3.43 -4.06
N CYS A 161 8.73 -3.47 -5.28
CA CYS A 161 9.26 -2.33 -6.01
C CYS A 161 8.45 -1.93 -7.25
N VAL A 162 7.36 -2.64 -7.59
CA VAL A 162 6.58 -2.37 -8.81
C VAL A 162 5.68 -1.15 -8.63
N SER A 163 4.72 -1.22 -7.69
CA SER A 163 3.80 -0.11 -7.41
C SER A 163 4.44 0.90 -6.46
N PRO A 164 4.54 2.19 -6.84
CA PRO A 164 5.04 3.23 -5.94
C PRO A 164 4.03 3.61 -4.87
N PHE A 165 4.40 4.51 -3.94
CA PHE A 165 3.57 4.96 -2.83
C PHE A 165 3.26 6.45 -2.90
N ASP A 166 2.06 6.82 -2.45
CA ASP A 166 1.65 8.19 -2.17
C ASP A 166 1.90 8.52 -0.69
N TYR A 167 2.90 9.33 -0.42
CA TYR A 167 3.25 9.80 0.92
C TYR A 167 2.67 11.19 1.22
N THR A 168 1.61 11.61 0.54
CA THR A 168 0.97 12.93 0.77
C THR A 168 0.60 13.15 2.23
N GLU A 169 0.13 12.12 2.93
CA GLU A 169 -0.15 12.14 4.37
C GLU A 169 0.87 11.30 5.16
N PHE A 170 2.07 11.09 4.60
CA PHE A 170 3.17 10.30 5.14
C PHE A 170 2.70 8.91 5.63
N LEU A 171 2.81 8.62 6.94
CA LEU A 171 2.38 7.34 7.54
C LEU A 171 1.00 7.43 8.21
N ALA A 172 0.32 8.58 8.13
CA ALA A 172 -0.96 8.84 8.79
C ALA A 172 -2.17 8.28 8.02
N GLN A 173 -1.96 7.45 7.01
CA GLN A 173 -3.02 6.79 6.23
C GLN A 173 -2.86 5.27 6.24
N ASP A 174 -3.91 4.58 5.82
CA ASP A 174 -3.88 3.12 5.76
C ASP A 174 -2.86 2.64 4.72
N TYR A 175 -2.03 1.66 5.09
CA TYR A 175 -0.93 1.16 4.27
C TYR A 175 -1.37 0.64 2.90
N ASP A 176 -2.54 0.01 2.81
CA ASP A 176 -3.06 -0.53 1.55
C ASP A 176 -3.54 0.58 0.59
N ASP A 177 -3.97 1.73 1.13
CA ASP A 177 -4.44 2.85 0.33
C ASP A 177 -3.31 3.70 -0.26
N ILE A 178 -2.10 3.67 0.30
CA ILE A 178 -0.97 4.47 -0.19
C ILE A 178 -0.35 3.94 -1.49
N ARG A 179 -0.65 2.71 -1.91
CA ARG A 179 -0.13 2.18 -3.18
C ARG A 179 -0.71 2.89 -4.38
N ILE A 180 0.18 3.35 -5.26
CA ILE A 180 -0.19 3.96 -6.54
C ILE A 180 -0.26 2.85 -7.59
N PRO A 181 -1.40 2.66 -8.25
CA PRO A 181 -1.52 1.70 -9.34
C PRO A 181 -0.68 2.11 -10.55
N VAL A 182 -0.12 1.13 -11.25
CA VAL A 182 0.72 1.29 -12.43
C VAL A 182 0.01 0.76 -13.68
N ASN A 183 0.31 1.35 -14.85
CA ASN A 183 -0.19 0.84 -16.12
C ASN A 183 0.70 -0.31 -16.58
N ALA A 184 0.30 -1.56 -16.35
CA ALA A 184 1.14 -2.72 -16.56
C ALA A 184 0.45 -3.83 -17.36
N LEU A 185 1.27 -4.62 -18.05
CA LEU A 185 0.94 -5.98 -18.46
C LEU A 185 1.53 -6.92 -17.42
N ARG A 186 0.69 -7.77 -16.83
CA ARG A 186 1.05 -8.81 -15.88
C ARG A 186 0.61 -10.16 -16.43
N ALA A 187 1.50 -11.12 -16.44
CA ALA A 187 1.21 -12.49 -16.86
C ALA A 187 1.66 -13.45 -15.77
N LYS A 188 0.77 -14.35 -15.36
CA LYS A 188 1.07 -15.46 -14.45
C LYS A 188 0.82 -16.78 -15.15
N TYR A 189 1.69 -17.76 -14.92
CA TYR A 189 1.50 -19.13 -15.36
C TYR A 189 1.82 -20.10 -14.22
N THR A 190 0.81 -20.86 -13.79
CA THR A 190 0.92 -21.77 -12.64
C THR A 190 1.04 -23.22 -13.10
N MET A 191 2.08 -23.91 -12.64
CA MET A 191 2.36 -25.32 -12.93
C MET A 191 2.46 -26.09 -11.60
N GLY A 192 1.37 -26.71 -11.18
CA GLY A 192 1.33 -27.37 -9.87
C GLY A 192 1.66 -26.39 -8.73
N THR A 193 2.74 -26.61 -8.03
CA THR A 193 3.20 -25.75 -6.92
C THR A 193 4.04 -24.55 -7.35
N VAL A 194 4.35 -24.39 -8.64
CA VAL A 194 5.22 -23.33 -9.16
C VAL A 194 4.39 -22.32 -9.95
N THR A 195 4.53 -21.05 -9.61
CA THR A 195 3.95 -19.92 -10.37
C THR A 195 5.07 -19.06 -10.95
N LEU A 196 5.03 -18.86 -12.25
CA LEU A 196 5.88 -17.90 -12.96
C LEU A 196 5.07 -16.61 -13.17
N GLU A 197 5.62 -15.48 -12.77
CA GLU A 197 5.01 -14.17 -12.99
C GLU A 197 5.96 -13.27 -13.78
N ALA A 198 5.43 -12.57 -14.78
CA ALA A 198 6.14 -11.52 -15.51
C ALA A 198 5.34 -10.23 -15.45
N VAL A 199 6.02 -9.10 -15.28
CA VAL A 199 5.42 -7.77 -15.28
C VAL A 199 6.19 -6.85 -16.22
N CYS A 200 5.45 -6.03 -16.97
CA CYS A 200 6.00 -4.97 -17.84
C CYS A 200 5.19 -3.70 -17.63
N ASN A 201 5.86 -2.64 -17.19
CA ASN A 201 5.30 -1.32 -17.00
C ASN A 201 5.91 -0.36 -18.04
N PRO A 202 5.19 0.02 -19.12
CA PRO A 202 5.70 0.85 -20.22
C PRO A 202 6.12 2.26 -19.78
N VAL A 203 5.49 2.78 -18.71
CA VAL A 203 5.75 4.12 -18.19
C VAL A 203 5.96 4.03 -16.69
N ALA A 204 7.17 4.39 -16.24
CA ALA A 204 7.50 4.34 -14.82
C ALA A 204 6.71 5.40 -14.02
N ASP A 205 6.13 4.98 -12.92
CA ASP A 205 5.53 5.83 -11.91
C ASP A 205 6.45 5.93 -10.67
N PHE A 206 6.36 7.04 -9.94
CA PHE A 206 7.26 7.39 -8.83
C PHE A 206 6.47 7.73 -7.58
N PHE A 207 7.14 7.76 -6.42
CA PHE A 207 6.53 8.19 -5.18
C PHE A 207 5.98 9.62 -5.31
N ILE A 208 4.78 9.83 -4.77
CA ILE A 208 4.24 11.15 -4.53
C ILE A 208 4.72 11.57 -3.14
N LEU A 209 5.53 12.63 -3.10
CA LEU A 209 6.06 13.19 -1.86
C LEU A 209 5.36 14.52 -1.55
N PRO A 210 5.08 14.83 -0.28
CA PRO A 210 4.42 16.06 0.12
C PRO A 210 5.40 17.24 0.00
N THR A 211 5.27 18.04 -1.04
CA THR A 211 6.11 19.24 -1.28
C THR A 211 5.34 20.54 -1.16
N ASP A 212 4.02 20.52 -1.07
CA ASP A 212 3.18 21.70 -0.87
C ASP A 212 3.26 22.17 0.58
N GLU A 213 3.66 23.43 0.81
CA GLU A 213 3.82 24.00 2.14
C GLU A 213 2.53 24.05 2.99
N ARG A 214 1.35 24.02 2.34
CA ARG A 214 0.04 23.92 3.00
C ARG A 214 -0.22 22.54 3.61
N ASN A 215 0.51 21.52 3.12
CA ASN A 215 0.39 20.17 3.63
C ASN A 215 1.09 20.09 5.00
N PRO A 216 0.42 19.66 6.08
CA PRO A 216 1.03 19.45 7.40
C PRO A 216 2.20 18.45 7.36
N TRP A 217 2.22 17.54 6.39
CA TRP A 217 3.24 16.52 6.17
C TRP A 217 4.33 16.95 5.18
N ALA A 218 4.35 18.22 4.76
CA ALA A 218 5.31 18.72 3.79
C ALA A 218 6.76 18.47 4.22
N ILE A 219 7.59 18.06 3.26
CA ILE A 219 9.03 17.93 3.44
C ILE A 219 9.60 19.33 3.71
N ARG A 220 10.21 19.52 4.88
CA ARG A 220 10.80 20.79 5.30
C ARG A 220 12.27 20.62 5.64
N LEU A 221 13.09 21.49 5.09
CA LEU A 221 14.49 21.59 5.49
C LEU A 221 14.60 22.53 6.69
N SER A 222 14.55 21.97 7.89
CA SER A 222 14.57 22.72 9.15
C SER A 222 15.85 23.52 9.40
N SER A 223 16.93 23.24 8.66
CA SER A 223 18.25 23.87 8.83
C SER A 223 18.73 24.66 7.61
N SER A 224 17.88 24.92 6.60
CA SER A 224 18.31 25.72 5.46
C SER A 224 18.36 27.22 5.82
N PRO A 225 19.52 27.88 5.72
CA PRO A 225 19.61 29.32 5.92
C PRO A 225 19.07 30.12 4.75
N LEU A 226 18.82 29.49 3.60
CA LEU A 226 18.33 30.11 2.38
C LEU A 226 16.90 29.64 2.06
N PRO A 227 16.08 30.48 1.42
CA PRO A 227 14.84 30.05 0.81
C PRO A 227 15.10 28.90 -0.16
N TYR A 228 14.20 27.93 -0.24
CA TYR A 228 14.37 26.77 -1.12
C TYR A 228 13.08 26.41 -1.86
N THR A 229 13.24 25.71 -2.97
CA THR A 229 12.15 25.07 -3.72
C THR A 229 12.51 23.60 -3.96
N ILE A 230 11.50 22.71 -3.97
CA ILE A 230 11.69 21.29 -4.26
C ILE A 230 11.08 20.99 -5.62
N ASP A 231 11.92 20.53 -6.56
CA ASP A 231 11.53 20.17 -7.91
C ASP A 231 11.72 18.66 -8.12
N LEU A 232 10.62 17.93 -8.09
CA LEU A 232 10.61 16.48 -8.29
C LEU A 232 10.33 16.09 -9.76
N GLU A 233 9.84 17.04 -10.57
CA GLU A 233 9.38 16.74 -11.92
C GLU A 233 10.51 16.78 -12.95
N SER A 234 11.41 17.76 -12.87
CA SER A 234 12.46 17.96 -13.88
C SER A 234 13.48 16.81 -13.96
N GLY A 235 13.62 16.02 -12.91
CA GLY A 235 14.52 14.86 -12.88
C GLY A 235 13.89 13.54 -13.29
N LYS A 236 12.57 13.49 -13.52
CA LYS A 236 11.89 12.27 -13.96
C LYS A 236 12.32 11.88 -15.39
N PRO A 237 12.44 10.57 -15.67
CA PRO A 237 12.72 10.11 -17.01
C PRO A 237 11.56 10.41 -17.97
N GLU A 238 11.87 10.64 -19.24
CA GLU A 238 10.86 10.81 -20.26
C GLU A 238 9.93 9.60 -20.37
N LYS A 239 8.64 9.83 -20.61
CA LYS A 239 7.63 8.78 -20.83
C LYS A 239 7.81 8.13 -22.20
N ARG A 240 8.81 7.25 -22.33
CA ARG A 240 9.16 6.51 -23.55
C ARG A 240 9.40 5.03 -23.24
N LEU A 241 9.14 4.15 -24.19
CA LEU A 241 9.34 2.69 -24.03
C LEU A 241 10.77 2.30 -23.62
N LYS A 242 11.82 3.06 -24.05
CA LYS A 242 13.20 2.82 -23.58
C LYS A 242 13.36 2.93 -22.07
N ASN A 243 12.43 3.62 -21.39
CA ASN A 243 12.40 3.84 -19.96
C ASN A 243 11.43 2.91 -19.23
N MET A 244 10.88 1.90 -19.91
CA MET A 244 9.99 0.92 -19.34
C MET A 244 10.64 0.13 -18.21
N GLU A 245 9.82 -0.41 -17.32
CA GLU A 245 10.20 -1.29 -16.24
C GLU A 245 9.72 -2.70 -16.57
N PHE A 246 10.50 -3.70 -16.22
CA PHE A 246 10.11 -5.10 -16.45
C PHE A 246 10.81 -6.02 -15.47
N GLY A 247 10.16 -7.11 -15.18
CA GLY A 247 10.70 -8.11 -14.26
C GLY A 247 9.88 -9.37 -14.21
N GLY A 248 10.31 -10.27 -13.36
CA GLY A 248 9.63 -11.53 -13.13
C GLY A 248 9.84 -12.04 -11.71
N ARG A 249 8.96 -12.94 -11.32
CA ARG A 249 8.96 -13.63 -10.03
C ARG A 249 8.65 -15.10 -10.27
N ILE A 250 9.34 -15.96 -9.56
CA ILE A 250 9.04 -17.39 -9.47
C ILE A 250 8.63 -17.64 -8.04
N THR A 251 7.42 -18.13 -7.84
CA THR A 251 6.89 -18.51 -6.53
C THR A 251 6.72 -20.02 -6.48
N VAL A 252 7.14 -20.63 -5.39
CA VAL A 252 6.99 -22.07 -5.12
C VAL A 252 6.18 -22.20 -3.83
N ASN A 253 4.97 -22.74 -3.93
CA ASN A 253 4.07 -22.99 -2.81
C ASN A 253 4.16 -24.48 -2.45
N LEU A 254 4.85 -24.79 -1.34
CA LEU A 254 4.96 -26.14 -0.81
C LEU A 254 4.07 -26.28 0.42
N SER A 255 3.76 -27.53 0.79
CA SER A 255 3.05 -27.77 2.04
C SER A 255 3.86 -27.22 3.24
N GLY A 256 3.41 -26.11 3.80
CA GLY A 256 4.04 -25.48 4.97
C GLY A 256 5.17 -24.50 4.69
N VAL A 257 5.46 -24.14 3.44
CA VAL A 257 6.41 -23.06 3.11
C VAL A 257 6.10 -22.44 1.76
N ASP A 258 6.04 -21.12 1.71
CA ASP A 258 6.02 -20.34 0.48
C ASP A 258 7.38 -19.67 0.28
N PHE A 259 7.91 -19.77 -0.93
CA PHE A 259 9.20 -19.21 -1.27
C PHE A 259 9.14 -18.56 -2.65
N SER A 260 9.77 -17.39 -2.81
CA SER A 260 9.86 -16.72 -4.09
C SER A 260 11.24 -16.16 -4.37
N VAL A 261 11.59 -16.08 -5.65
CA VAL A 261 12.71 -15.31 -6.16
C VAL A 261 12.22 -14.34 -7.22
N SER A 262 12.77 -13.14 -7.24
CA SER A 262 12.34 -12.07 -8.13
C SER A 262 13.49 -11.24 -8.68
N ALA A 263 13.31 -10.70 -9.86
CA ALA A 263 14.22 -9.74 -10.48
C ALA A 263 13.41 -8.67 -11.19
N LEU A 264 13.77 -7.40 -10.96
CA LEU A 264 13.06 -6.25 -11.55
C LEU A 264 14.06 -5.20 -12.05
N ARG A 265 14.02 -4.90 -13.33
CA ARG A 265 14.71 -3.74 -13.90
C ARG A 265 13.78 -2.52 -13.81
N THR A 266 14.08 -1.60 -12.92
CA THR A 266 13.20 -0.50 -12.53
C THR A 266 13.97 0.82 -12.38
N TRP A 267 13.30 1.83 -11.86
CA TRP A 267 13.85 3.10 -11.43
C TRP A 267 13.76 3.20 -9.91
N ASN A 268 14.70 3.93 -9.30
CA ASN A 268 14.51 4.34 -7.91
C ASN A 268 13.18 5.09 -7.80
N LYS A 269 12.19 4.52 -7.11
CA LYS A 269 10.86 5.13 -6.97
C LYS A 269 10.90 6.39 -6.11
N GLN A 270 11.76 6.39 -5.09
CA GLN A 270 12.10 7.57 -4.30
C GLN A 270 13.25 8.33 -5.00
N PRO A 271 13.13 9.66 -5.19
CA PRO A 271 14.21 10.45 -5.78
C PRO A 271 15.42 10.57 -4.85
N ALA A 272 16.61 10.63 -5.43
CA ALA A 272 17.79 11.14 -4.75
C ALA A 272 17.78 12.67 -4.81
N PHE A 273 17.90 13.32 -3.66
CA PHE A 273 17.87 14.78 -3.59
C PHE A 273 19.24 15.37 -3.91
N CYS A 274 19.24 16.37 -4.80
CA CYS A 274 20.42 17.10 -5.26
C CYS A 274 20.17 18.59 -5.07
N PRO A 275 20.71 19.21 -3.99
CA PRO A 275 20.60 20.65 -3.78
C PRO A 275 21.50 21.40 -4.76
N GLU A 276 20.92 22.37 -5.46
CA GLU A 276 21.60 23.27 -6.42
C GLU A 276 21.42 24.71 -5.92
N LEU A 277 22.49 25.52 -5.98
CA LEU A 277 22.40 26.94 -5.67
C LEU A 277 21.86 27.67 -6.89
N SER A 278 20.92 28.60 -6.69
CA SER A 278 20.45 29.47 -7.77
C SER A 278 21.57 30.35 -8.32
N ALA A 279 21.46 30.80 -9.56
CA ALA A 279 22.49 31.59 -10.25
C ALA A 279 22.89 32.88 -9.49
N ASN A 280 21.96 33.44 -8.70
CA ASN A 280 22.21 34.64 -7.86
C ASN A 280 22.73 34.31 -6.44
N GLY A 281 22.90 33.04 -6.10
CA GLY A 281 23.37 32.59 -4.79
C GLY A 281 22.40 32.81 -3.60
N LYS A 282 21.13 33.22 -3.87
CA LYS A 282 20.21 33.66 -2.79
C LYS A 282 19.14 32.62 -2.45
N SER A 283 19.04 31.51 -3.19
CA SER A 283 18.06 30.44 -2.95
C SER A 283 18.62 29.08 -3.35
N LEU A 284 18.04 28.02 -2.79
CA LEU A 284 18.34 26.63 -3.15
C LEU A 284 17.21 26.05 -3.99
N ARG A 285 17.57 25.27 -4.99
CA ARG A 285 16.66 24.39 -5.73
C ARG A 285 17.07 22.95 -5.43
N ILE A 286 16.17 22.18 -4.85
CA ILE A 286 16.39 20.78 -4.51
C ILE A 286 15.76 19.95 -5.61
N VAL A 287 16.59 19.37 -6.47
CA VAL A 287 16.13 18.59 -7.62
C VAL A 287 16.09 17.11 -7.22
N GLY A 288 14.94 16.48 -7.44
CA GLY A 288 14.80 15.02 -7.31
C GLY A 288 15.35 14.33 -8.55
N LYS A 289 16.42 13.55 -8.41
CA LYS A 289 17.03 12.76 -9.49
C LYS A 289 16.61 11.31 -9.39
N TYR A 290 16.22 10.71 -10.50
CA TYR A 290 15.80 9.33 -10.60
C TYR A 290 16.79 8.54 -11.45
N HIS A 291 17.24 7.38 -10.95
CA HIS A 291 18.22 6.54 -11.62
C HIS A 291 17.65 5.14 -11.86
N ARG A 292 18.13 4.50 -12.93
CA ARG A 292 17.85 3.09 -13.19
C ARG A 292 18.52 2.22 -12.16
N MET A 293 17.79 1.27 -11.62
CA MET A 293 18.34 0.24 -10.75
C MET A 293 17.83 -1.15 -11.13
N THR A 294 18.49 -2.18 -10.65
CA THR A 294 18.01 -3.56 -10.70
C THR A 294 17.79 -4.05 -9.27
N MET A 295 16.61 -4.57 -8.98
CA MET A 295 16.32 -5.29 -7.75
C MET A 295 16.41 -6.78 -8.03
N LEU A 296 17.18 -7.50 -7.21
CA LEU A 296 17.19 -8.96 -7.12
C LEU A 296 16.70 -9.33 -5.73
N GLY A 297 15.67 -10.15 -5.63
CA GLY A 297 15.03 -10.43 -4.37
C GLY A 297 14.68 -11.88 -4.16
N ALA A 298 14.56 -12.27 -2.90
CA ALA A 298 13.95 -13.52 -2.47
C ALA A 298 13.13 -13.28 -1.21
N ASP A 299 12.04 -14.00 -1.07
CA ASP A 299 11.18 -13.97 0.09
C ASP A 299 10.70 -15.37 0.48
N CYS A 300 10.39 -15.54 1.76
CA CYS A 300 9.94 -16.82 2.32
C CYS A 300 8.94 -16.55 3.47
N SER A 301 7.89 -17.37 3.51
CA SER A 301 6.93 -17.41 4.61
C SER A 301 6.78 -18.85 5.08
N LEU A 302 6.94 -19.08 6.40
CA LEU A 302 6.96 -20.40 7.01
C LEU A 302 6.02 -20.42 8.23
N PRO A 303 4.80 -20.95 8.12
CA PRO A 303 3.91 -21.18 9.25
C PRO A 303 4.39 -22.39 10.08
N ILE A 304 4.55 -22.17 11.40
CA ILE A 304 4.96 -23.18 12.38
C ILE A 304 4.03 -23.12 13.59
N GLY A 305 2.99 -23.93 13.59
CA GLY A 305 1.99 -23.94 14.65
C GLY A 305 1.30 -22.58 14.79
N LYS A 306 1.54 -21.88 15.92
CA LYS A 306 0.99 -20.54 16.19
C LYS A 306 1.88 -19.39 15.70
N PHE A 307 2.96 -19.68 14.99
CA PHE A 307 3.92 -18.71 14.49
C PHE A 307 3.97 -18.73 12.97
N VAL A 308 4.23 -17.56 12.38
CA VAL A 308 4.64 -17.45 10.99
C VAL A 308 5.98 -16.72 10.96
N VAL A 309 7.01 -17.41 10.48
CA VAL A 309 8.33 -16.82 10.27
C VAL A 309 8.36 -16.26 8.85
N ARG A 310 8.81 -15.01 8.70
CA ARG A 310 8.99 -14.34 7.42
C ARG A 310 10.43 -13.92 7.25
N ALA A 311 10.95 -14.10 6.05
CA ALA A 311 12.26 -13.59 5.67
C ALA A 311 12.20 -13.00 4.28
N GLU A 312 12.90 -11.88 4.08
CA GLU A 312 12.97 -11.21 2.79
C GLU A 312 14.36 -10.61 2.61
N ILE A 313 14.92 -10.74 1.42
CA ILE A 313 16.22 -10.16 1.05
C ILE A 313 16.08 -9.49 -0.32
N ALA A 314 16.67 -8.30 -0.47
CA ALA A 314 16.70 -7.59 -1.74
C ALA A 314 18.04 -6.86 -1.93
N ASP A 315 18.73 -7.15 -3.03
CA ASP A 315 19.90 -6.41 -3.49
C ASP A 315 19.46 -5.35 -4.51
N TYR A 316 19.71 -4.08 -4.19
CA TYR A 316 19.45 -2.94 -5.07
C TYR A 316 20.74 -2.54 -5.76
N ILE A 317 20.92 -2.98 -6.98
CA ILE A 317 22.09 -2.67 -7.80
C ILE A 317 21.89 -1.33 -8.48
N GLY A 318 22.71 -0.34 -8.13
CA GLY A 318 22.63 1.02 -8.67
C GLY A 318 21.58 1.89 -8.00
N GLU A 319 21.33 1.74 -6.69
CA GLU A 319 20.45 2.62 -5.93
C GLU A 319 21.00 4.05 -5.87
N ALA A 320 20.14 5.03 -6.21
CA ALA A 320 20.50 6.46 -6.18
C ALA A 320 20.66 6.97 -4.75
N GLN A 321 21.70 7.75 -4.51
CA GLN A 321 21.99 8.34 -3.21
C GLN A 321 21.86 9.86 -3.25
N SER A 322 21.19 10.44 -2.23
CA SER A 322 21.11 11.87 -2.02
C SER A 322 22.49 12.44 -1.62
N VAL A 323 22.77 13.64 -2.09
CA VAL A 323 24.09 14.26 -2.00
C VAL A 323 24.02 15.64 -1.34
N GLY A 324 25.17 16.17 -0.93
CA GLY A 324 25.31 17.52 -0.44
C GLY A 324 25.24 18.59 -1.55
N LEU A 325 25.26 19.85 -1.15
CA LEU A 325 25.21 21.00 -2.06
C LEU A 325 26.35 20.97 -3.08
N GLY A 326 25.99 21.16 -4.36
CA GLY A 326 26.95 21.25 -5.46
C GLY A 326 27.55 19.93 -5.91
N GLN A 327 27.05 18.80 -5.42
CA GLN A 327 27.48 17.46 -5.81
C GLN A 327 26.48 16.83 -6.80
N ASN A 328 26.97 15.97 -7.67
CA ASN A 328 26.14 15.13 -8.53
C ASN A 328 25.71 13.88 -7.78
N THR A 329 24.47 13.44 -8.01
CA THR A 329 23.98 12.16 -7.48
C THR A 329 24.85 10.99 -7.93
N VAL A 330 25.05 10.05 -7.03
CA VAL A 330 25.81 8.83 -7.28
C VAL A 330 24.95 7.61 -7.02
N GLN A 331 25.32 6.49 -7.63
CA GLN A 331 24.67 5.21 -7.40
C GLN A 331 25.54 4.32 -6.52
N ARG A 332 24.91 3.58 -5.61
CA ARG A 332 25.56 2.56 -4.75
C ARG A 332 24.70 1.31 -4.75
N ASN A 333 25.33 0.18 -4.49
CA ASN A 333 24.57 -1.06 -4.26
C ASN A 333 24.19 -1.14 -2.78
N SER A 334 22.99 -1.63 -2.50
CA SER A 334 22.55 -1.83 -1.14
C SER A 334 21.83 -3.15 -0.97
N LEU A 335 22.26 -3.91 0.04
CA LEU A 335 21.63 -5.14 0.45
C LEU A 335 20.66 -4.86 1.60
N ASN A 336 19.40 -5.23 1.41
CA ASN A 336 18.35 -5.14 2.42
C ASN A 336 17.95 -6.54 2.84
N ALA A 337 17.91 -6.82 4.13
CA ALA A 337 17.49 -8.10 4.68
C ALA A 337 16.50 -7.90 5.82
N LEU A 338 15.42 -8.68 5.83
CA LEU A 338 14.36 -8.64 6.81
C LEU A 338 14.16 -10.02 7.42
N ALA A 339 13.98 -10.05 8.74
CA ALA A 339 13.42 -11.18 9.47
C ALA A 339 12.19 -10.72 10.24
N GLY A 340 11.14 -11.52 10.22
CA GLY A 340 9.85 -11.23 10.86
C GLY A 340 9.28 -12.47 11.54
N LEU A 341 8.49 -12.23 12.58
CA LEU A 341 7.77 -13.24 13.32
C LEU A 341 6.36 -12.73 13.63
N ASP A 342 5.36 -13.45 13.14
CA ASP A 342 3.98 -13.27 13.57
C ASP A 342 3.63 -14.37 14.58
N TRP A 343 2.94 -14.00 15.63
CA TRP A 343 2.50 -14.91 16.69
C TRP A 343 1.01 -14.77 16.95
N TYR A 344 0.32 -15.88 16.87
CA TYR A 344 -1.13 -16.03 17.12
C TYR A 344 -1.37 -16.87 18.36
N PRO A 345 -1.21 -16.31 19.58
CA PRO A 345 -1.31 -17.10 20.82
C PRO A 345 -2.69 -17.69 21.08
N GLY A 346 -3.71 -17.22 20.39
CA GLY A 346 -5.12 -17.54 20.60
C GLY A 346 -5.86 -16.40 21.28
N ASN A 347 -7.16 -16.58 21.55
CA ASN A 347 -8.03 -15.55 22.12
C ASN A 347 -7.95 -14.23 21.33
N ASP A 348 -7.91 -14.30 19.98
CA ASP A 348 -7.94 -13.17 19.06
C ASP A 348 -6.80 -12.15 19.23
N TRP A 349 -5.66 -12.60 19.76
CA TRP A 349 -4.42 -11.84 19.76
C TRP A 349 -3.62 -12.06 18.49
N ASN A 350 -3.07 -10.96 17.97
CA ASN A 350 -2.10 -10.96 16.89
C ASN A 350 -0.90 -10.10 17.29
N VAL A 351 0.30 -10.67 17.25
CA VAL A 351 1.56 -10.00 17.55
C VAL A 351 2.48 -10.19 16.36
N SER A 352 3.03 -9.10 15.81
CA SER A 352 4.02 -9.15 14.74
C SER A 352 5.22 -8.30 15.07
N LEU A 353 6.42 -8.85 14.85
CA LEU A 353 7.69 -8.17 15.02
C LEU A 353 8.54 -8.39 13.77
N GLN A 354 9.12 -7.32 13.23
CA GLN A 354 10.02 -7.42 12.09
C GLN A 354 11.23 -6.51 12.30
N TYR A 355 12.37 -6.93 11.77
CA TYR A 355 13.59 -6.12 11.70
C TYR A 355 14.16 -6.17 10.30
N CYS A 356 14.39 -5.00 9.73
CA CYS A 356 15.04 -4.81 8.44
C CYS A 356 16.39 -4.14 8.62
N HIS A 357 17.43 -4.73 8.06
CA HIS A 357 18.78 -4.17 8.00
C HIS A 357 19.14 -3.83 6.56
N LYS A 358 19.63 -2.60 6.34
CA LYS A 358 20.15 -2.14 5.06
C LYS A 358 21.67 -1.91 5.18
N TYR A 359 22.44 -2.58 4.32
CA TYR A 359 23.87 -2.33 4.14
C TYR A 359 24.11 -1.63 2.81
N THR A 360 24.77 -0.45 2.82
CA THR A 360 25.12 0.30 1.60
C THR A 360 26.62 0.17 1.33
N SER A 361 26.97 -0.29 0.13
CA SER A 361 28.37 -0.55 -0.28
C SER A 361 29.05 0.69 -0.88
N GLY A 362 30.36 0.63 -1.07
CA GLY A 362 31.17 1.65 -1.73
C GLY A 362 31.55 2.83 -0.81
N ASN A 363 32.10 3.91 -1.37
CA ASN A 363 32.41 5.13 -0.62
C ASN A 363 31.14 5.95 -0.39
N LEU A 364 30.87 6.38 0.84
CA LEU A 364 29.70 7.14 1.27
C LEU A 364 30.03 8.58 1.67
N ASP A 365 31.27 9.04 1.46
CA ASP A 365 31.67 10.40 1.78
C ASP A 365 30.83 11.42 1.01
N GLY A 366 30.27 12.41 1.70
CA GLY A 366 29.40 13.43 1.13
C GLY A 366 27.98 12.96 0.79
N LEU A 367 27.59 11.71 1.12
CA LEU A 367 26.26 11.18 0.87
C LEU A 367 25.41 11.21 2.14
N SER A 368 24.10 11.41 1.94
CA SER A 368 23.11 11.30 3.02
C SER A 368 22.69 9.84 3.28
N ALA A 369 23.66 8.93 3.28
CA ALA A 369 23.42 7.49 3.43
C ALA A 369 24.22 6.91 4.59
N TYR A 370 23.64 5.96 5.29
CA TYR A 370 24.31 5.17 6.30
C TYR A 370 24.90 3.89 5.71
N ARG A 371 26.10 3.48 6.18
CA ARG A 371 26.69 2.18 5.86
C ARG A 371 25.77 1.05 6.32
N ASN A 372 25.27 1.17 7.54
CA ASN A 372 24.32 0.26 8.15
C ASN A 372 23.12 1.04 8.65
N ALA A 373 21.94 0.66 8.28
CA ALA A 373 20.70 1.25 8.75
C ALA A 373 19.72 0.16 9.18
N GLY A 374 19.13 0.31 10.36
CA GLY A 374 18.15 -0.62 10.92
C GLY A 374 16.79 0.04 11.07
N LEU A 375 15.74 -0.68 10.69
CA LEU A 375 14.36 -0.30 10.91
C LEU A 375 13.60 -1.52 11.43
N ALA A 376 12.90 -1.35 12.56
CA ALA A 376 12.04 -2.39 13.12
C ALA A 376 10.57 -1.98 13.00
N THR A 377 9.67 -2.97 12.93
CA THR A 377 8.24 -2.78 13.11
C THR A 377 7.72 -3.68 14.23
N ALA A 378 6.74 -3.20 14.96
CA ALA A 378 6.02 -3.98 15.98
C ALA A 378 4.52 -3.73 15.83
N ARG A 379 3.74 -4.78 15.85
CA ARG A 379 2.28 -4.74 15.82
C ARG A 379 1.71 -5.58 16.94
N LEU A 380 0.69 -5.06 17.61
CA LEU A 380 -0.11 -5.79 18.56
C LEU A 380 -1.58 -5.48 18.25
N ALA A 381 -2.38 -6.51 18.07
CA ALA A 381 -3.82 -6.37 17.89
C ALA A 381 -4.59 -7.36 18.77
N LYS A 382 -5.78 -6.94 19.20
CA LYS A 382 -6.72 -7.73 19.99
C LYS A 382 -8.14 -7.44 19.51
N GLU A 383 -8.88 -8.49 19.23
CA GLU A 383 -10.31 -8.41 18.98
C GLU A 383 -11.09 -8.74 20.25
N LEU A 384 -12.14 -7.98 20.49
CA LEU A 384 -12.98 -8.01 21.70
C LEU A 384 -14.46 -7.95 21.30
N LEU A 385 -15.36 -8.22 22.25
CA LEU A 385 -16.80 -8.11 22.07
C LEU A 385 -17.32 -8.91 20.86
N ARG A 386 -16.86 -10.16 20.71
CA ARG A 386 -17.19 -11.02 19.56
C ARG A 386 -16.78 -10.36 18.23
N ASN A 387 -15.56 -9.83 18.18
CA ASN A 387 -14.92 -9.17 17.02
C ASN A 387 -15.53 -7.83 16.59
N THR A 388 -16.49 -7.27 17.37
CA THR A 388 -17.04 -5.94 17.09
C THR A 388 -16.12 -4.80 17.51
N LEU A 389 -15.18 -5.01 18.43
CA LEU A 389 -14.18 -4.04 18.87
C LEU A 389 -12.77 -4.57 18.60
N LYS A 390 -12.00 -3.88 17.77
CA LYS A 390 -10.60 -4.17 17.49
C LYS A 390 -9.71 -3.08 18.06
N LEU A 391 -8.82 -3.44 18.95
CA LEU A 391 -7.75 -2.57 19.44
C LEU A 391 -6.45 -2.95 18.76
N SER A 392 -5.72 -1.98 18.24
CA SER A 392 -4.43 -2.24 17.63
C SER A 392 -3.41 -1.14 17.88
N THR A 393 -2.15 -1.52 17.90
CA THR A 393 -1.03 -0.59 17.86
C THR A 393 -0.01 -1.10 16.86
N PHE A 394 0.58 -0.16 16.10
CA PHE A 394 1.61 -0.43 15.13
C PHE A 394 2.73 0.60 15.25
N ALA A 395 3.97 0.16 15.30
CA ALA A 395 5.12 1.05 15.43
C ALA A 395 6.15 0.81 14.32
N TYR A 396 6.74 1.93 13.81
CA TYR A 396 8.03 1.95 13.15
C TYR A 396 9.08 2.48 14.13
N ILE A 397 10.21 1.80 14.23
CA ILE A 397 11.32 2.14 15.12
C ILE A 397 12.58 2.31 14.26
N ASP A 398 13.09 3.53 14.13
CA ASP A 398 14.37 3.81 13.48
C ASP A 398 15.51 3.43 14.43
N VAL A 399 15.96 2.18 14.33
CA VAL A 399 17.00 1.63 15.21
C VAL A 399 18.34 2.37 15.02
N THR A 400 18.57 2.98 13.85
CA THR A 400 19.80 3.71 13.56
C THR A 400 19.87 5.04 14.30
N ASN A 401 18.75 5.74 14.40
CA ASN A 401 18.70 7.12 14.94
C ASN A 401 17.88 7.28 16.22
N GLY A 402 17.17 6.22 16.66
CA GLY A 402 16.34 6.25 17.87
C GLY A 402 14.96 6.88 17.71
N GLY A 403 14.50 7.10 16.46
CA GLY A 403 13.17 7.67 16.21
C GLY A 403 12.07 6.62 16.22
N ILE A 404 10.84 7.04 16.58
CA ILE A 404 9.66 6.19 16.60
C ILE A 404 8.46 6.91 15.98
N PHE A 405 7.68 6.16 15.20
CA PHE A 405 6.29 6.42 14.90
C PHE A 405 5.45 5.30 15.49
N ASN A 406 4.38 5.63 16.20
CA ASN A 406 3.45 4.64 16.71
C ASN A 406 2.01 5.07 16.45
N ARG A 407 1.20 4.17 15.88
CA ARG A 407 -0.22 4.37 15.59
C ARG A 407 -1.05 3.47 16.51
N PHE A 408 -1.82 4.07 17.38
CA PHE A 408 -2.86 3.40 18.17
C PHE A 408 -4.21 3.56 17.48
N SER A 409 -5.03 2.51 17.49
CA SER A 409 -6.40 2.59 16.98
C SER A 409 -7.36 1.69 17.75
N ALA A 410 -8.60 2.15 17.83
CA ALA A 410 -9.75 1.39 18.29
C ALA A 410 -10.83 1.48 17.22
N SER A 411 -11.15 0.36 16.57
CA SER A 411 -12.20 0.24 15.56
C SER A 411 -13.40 -0.48 16.17
N TYR A 412 -14.58 0.10 16.00
CA TYR A 412 -15.84 -0.45 16.48
C TYR A 412 -16.82 -0.62 15.32
N SER A 413 -17.23 -1.85 15.04
CA SER A 413 -18.26 -2.17 14.06
C SER A 413 -19.63 -1.99 14.69
N LEU A 414 -20.36 -0.95 14.28
CA LEU A 414 -21.75 -0.73 14.71
C LEU A 414 -22.69 -1.79 14.11
N ASN A 415 -22.41 -2.19 12.88
CA ASN A 415 -23.01 -3.29 12.14
C ASN A 415 -22.05 -3.69 11.02
N ASP A 416 -22.45 -4.61 10.13
CA ASP A 416 -21.63 -5.12 9.03
C ASP A 416 -21.23 -4.05 7.99
N GLN A 417 -21.95 -2.93 7.96
CA GLN A 417 -21.73 -1.84 7.00
C GLN A 417 -21.00 -0.64 7.60
N ILE A 418 -21.14 -0.37 8.91
CA ILE A 418 -20.65 0.86 9.53
C ILE A 418 -19.55 0.54 10.54
N GLU A 419 -18.35 1.06 10.28
CA GLU A 419 -17.22 1.03 11.19
C GLU A 419 -16.81 2.44 11.63
N LEU A 420 -16.61 2.62 12.94
CA LEU A 420 -16.05 3.82 13.54
C LEU A 420 -14.67 3.49 14.08
N THR A 421 -13.68 4.28 13.69
CA THR A 421 -12.31 4.13 14.22
C THR A 421 -11.87 5.44 14.83
N ALA A 422 -11.25 5.37 16.00
CA ALA A 422 -10.53 6.49 16.60
C ALA A 422 -9.10 6.06 16.88
N GLY A 423 -8.17 7.00 16.81
CA GLY A 423 -6.78 6.67 17.02
C GLY A 423 -5.91 7.86 17.39
N TYR A 424 -4.65 7.53 17.66
CA TYR A 424 -3.61 8.49 17.99
C TYR A 424 -2.31 8.07 17.32
N ASP A 425 -1.73 8.99 16.57
CA ASP A 425 -0.43 8.83 15.94
C ASP A 425 0.62 9.60 16.73
N TYR A 426 1.60 8.89 17.24
CA TYR A 426 2.71 9.44 18.01
C TYR A 426 3.99 9.45 17.21
N PHE A 427 4.65 10.62 17.14
CA PHE A 427 5.94 10.80 16.51
C PHE A 427 6.96 11.32 17.53
N HIS A 428 8.12 10.69 17.58
CA HIS A 428 9.24 11.19 18.38
C HIS A 428 10.56 10.84 17.69
N ALA A 429 11.39 11.84 17.44
CA ALA A 429 12.75 11.67 16.95
C ALA A 429 13.57 12.94 17.08
N ASP A 430 14.80 12.79 17.55
CA ASP A 430 15.80 13.86 17.56
C ASP A 430 16.60 13.90 16.26
N LYS A 431 16.69 12.78 15.55
CA LYS A 431 17.46 12.58 14.32
C LYS A 431 16.75 11.63 13.36
N GLY A 432 17.25 11.53 12.14
CA GLY A 432 16.86 10.51 11.17
C GLY A 432 15.54 10.77 10.48
N LYS A 433 14.91 9.70 10.02
CA LYS A 433 13.75 9.74 9.12
C LYS A 433 12.52 10.43 9.71
N PHE A 434 12.32 10.33 11.01
CA PHE A 434 11.13 10.87 11.68
C PHE A 434 11.35 12.25 12.28
N GLN A 435 12.58 12.81 12.26
CA GLN A 435 12.90 14.09 12.87
C GLN A 435 12.00 15.24 12.39
N MET A 436 11.76 15.34 11.07
CA MET A 436 10.94 16.42 10.52
C MET A 436 9.46 16.31 10.93
N TYR A 437 9.03 15.15 11.40
CA TYR A 437 7.66 14.85 11.83
C TYR A 437 7.52 14.72 13.35
N SER A 438 8.56 14.99 14.12
CA SER A 438 8.57 14.81 15.58
C SER A 438 7.50 15.63 16.32
N LYS A 439 6.95 16.67 15.68
CA LYS A 439 5.85 17.51 16.20
C LYS A 439 4.51 17.27 15.51
N ASN A 440 4.39 16.18 14.78
CA ASN A 440 3.20 15.83 13.99
C ASN A 440 2.34 14.77 14.68
N SER A 441 2.50 14.58 16.00
CA SER A 441 1.59 13.72 16.75
C SER A 441 0.16 14.23 16.62
N GLU A 442 -0.79 13.32 16.33
CA GLU A 442 -2.18 13.68 16.01
C GLU A 442 -3.20 12.71 16.62
N ALA A 443 -4.35 13.23 16.98
CA ALA A 443 -5.55 12.46 17.26
C ALA A 443 -6.44 12.45 16.02
N TRP A 444 -7.00 11.29 15.69
CA TRP A 444 -7.79 11.14 14.48
C TRP A 444 -9.03 10.28 14.68
N VAL A 445 -10.02 10.51 13.83
CA VAL A 445 -11.25 9.73 13.74
C VAL A 445 -11.56 9.38 12.29
N LYS A 446 -12.12 8.20 12.07
CA LYS A 446 -12.56 7.70 10.78
C LYS A 446 -13.94 7.06 10.93
N MET A 447 -14.82 7.34 10.00
CA MET A 447 -16.07 6.59 9.83
C MET A 447 -16.09 6.01 8.42
N LYS A 448 -16.46 4.75 8.30
CA LYS A 448 -16.59 4.06 7.01
C LYS A 448 -17.95 3.39 6.93
N TYR A 449 -18.63 3.59 5.81
CA TYR A 449 -19.84 2.88 5.41
C TYR A 449 -19.54 2.07 4.15
N SER A 450 -19.74 0.75 4.20
CA SER A 450 -19.50 -0.17 3.09
C SER A 450 -20.82 -0.71 2.54
N PHE A 451 -20.94 -0.93 1.23
CA PHE A 451 -22.13 -1.45 0.54
C PHE A 451 -21.78 -2.34 -0.63
#